data_c0663b614364e87ded1f38477373d49c
#
_entry.id   c0663b614364e87ded1f38477373d49c
#
_cell.length_a   1.000
_cell.length_b   1.000
_cell.length_c   1.000
_cell.angle_alpha   90.00
_cell.angle_beta   90.00
_cell.angle_gamma   90.00
#
_symmetry.space_group_name_H-M   'P 1'
#
loop_
_entity.id
_entity.type
_entity.pdbx_description
1 polymer ?
#
loop_
_entity_poly.entity_id
_entity_poly.type
_entity_poly.pdbx_seq_one_letter_code
_entity_poly.pdbx_strand_id
1 'polypeptide(L)'
;YCLGKAFRDAEAGRRHNPEFTMLEWYRCDWDEHQLMGEVGELISQLYAAANALGLGRESPPLAIHKTSYTDCFEQVMGVNPHVAPLSDLQQLAVACSSDSWANESRANCLDLLFSQQVEPQLPKGLVLVYDYPACQSALAQVAINGDGHNVSRRFEAFLNGMELANGYFELRDPTEQQRRFDQDLKHRVEASRPAMPVDNKLLAALEQGLPSCAGVALGVDRLLMQLQGVDSITEVMPFSWERC
;
A
#
# COMPACT_ATOMS: atom_id res chain seq x y z
N TYR A 1 16.86 9.81 -0.51
CA TYR A 1 15.43 10.12 -0.59
C TYR A 1 15.13 11.00 -1.79
N CYS A 2 13.90 10.89 -2.27
CA CYS A 2 13.34 11.77 -3.28
C CYS A 2 12.02 12.35 -2.74
N LEU A 3 11.86 13.68 -2.83
CA LEU A 3 10.59 14.35 -2.61
C LEU A 3 10.21 15.04 -3.91
N GLY A 4 9.17 14.56 -4.57
CA GLY A 4 8.84 15.02 -5.91
C GLY A 4 7.40 14.76 -6.31
N LYS A 5 7.06 15.17 -7.53
CA LYS A 5 5.75 14.92 -8.12
C LYS A 5 5.70 13.53 -8.74
N ALA A 6 4.61 12.84 -8.46
CA ALA A 6 4.22 11.58 -9.10
C ALA A 6 2.90 11.80 -9.87
N PHE A 7 2.68 10.96 -10.88
CA PHE A 7 1.53 11.07 -11.77
C PHE A 7 0.86 9.73 -11.95
N ARG A 8 -0.48 9.70 -11.83
CA ARG A 8 -1.29 8.52 -12.10
C ARG A 8 -2.49 8.91 -12.94
N ASP A 9 -2.64 8.23 -14.07
CA ASP A 9 -3.76 8.45 -14.98
C ASP A 9 -5.08 7.97 -14.36
N ALA A 10 -6.16 8.71 -14.65
CA ALA A 10 -7.53 8.43 -14.22
C ALA A 10 -7.76 8.34 -12.69
N GLU A 11 -6.83 8.78 -11.86
CA GLU A 11 -7.00 8.85 -10.41
C GLU A 11 -7.41 10.27 -9.96
N ALA A 12 -8.69 10.63 -10.16
CA ALA A 12 -9.26 11.87 -9.65
C ALA A 12 -10.38 11.56 -8.65
N GLY A 13 -10.36 12.21 -7.49
CA GLY A 13 -11.36 11.99 -6.46
C GLY A 13 -11.03 12.70 -5.15
N ARG A 14 -11.86 12.49 -4.14
CA ARG A 14 -11.76 13.16 -2.84
C ARG A 14 -10.37 13.01 -2.18
N ARG A 15 -9.72 11.84 -2.34
CA ARG A 15 -8.42 11.51 -1.74
C ARG A 15 -7.32 11.30 -2.80
N HIS A 16 -7.61 11.60 -4.06
CA HIS A 16 -6.71 11.37 -5.19
C HIS A 16 -6.69 12.57 -6.13
N ASN A 17 -5.51 12.86 -6.66
CA ASN A 17 -5.31 13.82 -7.73
C ASN A 17 -4.32 13.23 -8.74
N PRO A 18 -4.51 13.42 -10.06
CA PRO A 18 -3.62 12.85 -11.07
C PRO A 18 -2.15 13.23 -10.92
N GLU A 19 -1.87 14.41 -10.38
CA GLU A 19 -0.55 14.86 -9.94
C GLU A 19 -0.55 15.00 -8.42
N PHE A 20 0.39 14.37 -7.74
CA PHE A 20 0.51 14.40 -6.27
C PHE A 20 1.98 14.40 -5.85
N THR A 21 2.23 14.66 -4.57
CA THR A 21 3.59 14.71 -4.02
C THR A 21 3.90 13.41 -3.29
N MET A 22 5.03 12.78 -3.64
CA MET A 22 5.54 11.56 -3.02
C MET A 22 6.86 11.83 -2.32
N LEU A 23 7.02 11.28 -1.13
CA LEU A 23 8.30 11.14 -0.45
C LEU A 23 8.70 9.67 -0.51
N GLU A 24 9.84 9.39 -1.13
CA GLU A 24 10.35 8.03 -1.32
C GLU A 24 11.78 7.93 -0.80
N TRP A 25 12.08 6.84 -0.07
CA TRP A 25 13.44 6.59 0.40
C TRP A 25 13.73 5.12 0.60
N TYR A 26 15.02 4.79 0.66
CA TYR A 26 15.53 3.45 0.89
C TYR A 26 16.44 3.43 2.11
N ARG A 27 16.49 2.28 2.78
CA ARG A 27 17.44 1.95 3.83
C ARG A 27 18.19 0.67 3.46
N CYS A 28 19.48 0.81 3.15
CA CYS A 28 20.35 -0.35 2.92
C CYS A 28 20.52 -1.15 4.21
N ASP A 29 20.59 -2.48 4.06
CA ASP A 29 20.76 -3.45 5.13
C ASP A 29 19.65 -3.48 6.20
N TRP A 30 18.54 -2.78 5.93
CA TRP A 30 17.31 -2.85 6.74
C TRP A 30 16.30 -3.77 6.07
N ASP A 31 15.46 -4.39 6.92
CA ASP A 31 14.26 -5.07 6.50
C ASP A 31 13.01 -4.15 6.54
N GLU A 32 11.88 -4.69 6.10
CA GLU A 32 10.60 -3.98 6.10
C GLU A 32 10.10 -3.61 7.50
N HIS A 33 10.43 -4.41 8.52
CA HIS A 33 9.99 -4.13 9.90
C HIS A 33 10.77 -2.98 10.52
N GLN A 34 12.06 -2.85 10.21
CA GLN A 34 12.90 -1.73 10.64
C GLN A 34 12.44 -0.44 9.96
N LEU A 35 12.20 -0.48 8.63
CA LEU A 35 11.71 0.66 7.88
C LEU A 35 10.29 1.07 8.31
N MET A 36 9.40 0.11 8.56
CA MET A 36 8.07 0.33 9.11
C MET A 36 8.13 1.07 10.45
N GLY A 37 9.12 0.75 11.30
CA GLY A 37 9.38 1.46 12.55
C GLY A 37 9.74 2.93 12.31
N GLU A 38 10.63 3.22 11.35
CA GLU A 38 11.01 4.58 10.97
C GLU A 38 9.85 5.39 10.39
N VAL A 39 9.02 4.78 9.56
CA VAL A 39 7.79 5.42 9.03
C VAL A 39 6.86 5.80 10.18
N GLY A 40 6.66 4.91 11.14
CA GLY A 40 5.84 5.18 12.33
C GLY A 40 6.37 6.34 13.15
N GLU A 41 7.68 6.40 13.36
CA GLU A 41 8.34 7.49 14.07
C GLU A 41 8.23 8.82 13.32
N LEU A 42 8.50 8.83 12.00
CA LEU A 42 8.38 10.03 11.15
C LEU A 42 6.95 10.61 11.22
N ILE A 43 5.93 9.79 11.02
CA ILE A 43 4.54 10.25 11.07
C ILE A 43 4.19 10.78 12.46
N SER A 44 4.63 10.11 13.53
CA SER A 44 4.40 10.56 14.91
C SER A 44 5.04 11.91 15.21
N GLN A 45 6.27 12.13 14.77
CA GLN A 45 6.97 13.40 14.95
C GLN A 45 6.30 14.52 14.16
N LEU A 46 5.88 14.28 12.93
CA LEU A 46 5.15 15.26 12.11
C LEU A 46 3.78 15.60 12.73
N TYR A 47 3.09 14.60 13.26
CA TYR A 47 1.82 14.78 13.95
C TYR A 47 1.98 15.63 15.23
N ALA A 48 2.99 15.35 16.03
CA ALA A 48 3.31 16.14 17.22
C ALA A 48 3.72 17.58 16.86
N ALA A 49 4.52 17.77 15.81
CA ALA A 49 4.92 19.09 15.33
C ALA A 49 3.72 19.89 14.80
N ALA A 50 2.81 19.26 14.06
CA ALA A 50 1.59 19.91 13.57
C ALA A 50 0.71 20.38 14.73
N ASN A 51 0.53 19.55 15.76
CA ASN A 51 -0.21 19.94 16.97
C ASN A 51 0.47 21.12 17.69
N ALA A 52 1.79 21.10 17.85
CA ALA A 52 2.54 22.19 18.51
C ALA A 52 2.46 23.53 17.75
N LEU A 53 2.31 23.48 16.43
CA LEU A 53 2.15 24.66 15.56
C LEU A 53 0.68 25.11 15.42
N GLY A 54 -0.27 24.40 16.04
CA GLY A 54 -1.70 24.69 15.90
C GLY A 54 -2.23 24.42 14.50
N LEU A 55 -1.57 23.54 13.74
CA LEU A 55 -2.01 23.11 12.41
C LEU A 55 -3.02 21.96 12.59
N GLY A 56 -4.28 22.20 12.25
CA GLY A 56 -5.34 21.21 12.37
C GLY A 56 -6.08 21.23 13.72
N ARG A 57 -6.74 20.12 14.04
CA ARG A 57 -7.49 19.96 15.29
C ARG A 57 -6.55 19.48 16.40
N GLU A 58 -6.71 20.02 17.62
CA GLU A 58 -6.06 19.46 18.79
C GLU A 58 -6.37 17.96 18.89
N SER A 59 -5.35 17.17 18.98
CA SER A 59 -5.47 15.72 18.99
C SER A 59 -4.57 15.10 20.06
N PRO A 60 -4.98 14.00 20.70
CA PRO A 60 -4.13 13.29 21.64
C PRO A 60 -2.86 12.75 20.94
N PRO A 61 -1.85 12.33 21.71
CA PRO A 61 -0.70 11.62 21.12
C PRO A 61 -1.13 10.49 20.21
N LEU A 62 -0.43 10.35 19.09
CA LEU A 62 -0.79 9.37 18.06
C LEU A 62 -0.59 7.94 18.59
N ALA A 63 -1.67 7.16 18.66
CA ALA A 63 -1.57 5.73 18.94
C ALA A 63 -1.02 5.00 17.72
N ILE A 64 -0.07 4.09 17.93
CA ILE A 64 0.52 3.26 16.86
C ILE A 64 0.15 1.80 17.11
N HIS A 65 -0.44 1.17 16.11
CA HIS A 65 -0.82 -0.24 16.10
C HIS A 65 -0.03 -0.95 15.01
N LYS A 66 0.51 -2.14 15.31
CA LYS A 66 1.11 -3.03 14.34
C LYS A 66 0.28 -4.31 14.29
N THR A 67 -0.12 -4.74 13.12
CA THR A 67 -0.93 -5.94 12.92
C THR A 67 -0.54 -6.64 11.63
N SER A 68 -0.58 -7.96 11.59
CA SER A 68 -0.43 -8.68 10.34
C SER A 68 -1.69 -8.53 9.46
N TYR A 69 -1.52 -8.69 8.16
CA TYR A 69 -2.66 -8.76 7.24
C TYR A 69 -3.62 -9.89 7.65
N THR A 70 -3.07 -11.03 8.08
CA THR A 70 -3.86 -12.16 8.58
C THR A 70 -4.72 -11.76 9.76
N ASP A 71 -4.12 -11.18 10.82
CA ASP A 71 -4.85 -10.85 12.05
C ASP A 71 -6.01 -9.90 11.80
N CYS A 72 -5.77 -8.80 11.06
CA CYS A 72 -6.84 -7.84 10.78
C CYS A 72 -7.90 -8.40 9.82
N PHE A 73 -7.51 -9.25 8.86
CA PHE A 73 -8.44 -9.86 7.92
C PHE A 73 -9.30 -10.94 8.60
N GLU A 74 -8.69 -11.84 9.38
CA GLU A 74 -9.41 -12.88 10.13
C GLU A 74 -10.36 -12.29 11.18
N GLN A 75 -9.93 -11.23 11.86
CA GLN A 75 -10.77 -10.54 12.85
C GLN A 75 -12.09 -10.03 12.25
N VAL A 76 -12.07 -9.57 11.01
CA VAL A 76 -13.22 -8.98 10.33
C VAL A 76 -14.00 -10.01 9.49
N MET A 77 -13.27 -10.82 8.72
CA MET A 77 -13.85 -11.72 7.72
C MET A 77 -14.03 -13.15 8.23
N GLY A 78 -13.36 -13.54 9.32
CA GLY A 78 -13.43 -14.89 9.88
C GLY A 78 -12.73 -15.95 9.05
N VAL A 79 -11.92 -15.56 8.05
CA VAL A 79 -11.19 -16.50 7.17
C VAL A 79 -9.73 -16.09 7.04
N ASN A 80 -8.83 -17.09 6.93
CA ASN A 80 -7.41 -16.83 6.74
C ASN A 80 -7.11 -16.48 5.27
N PRO A 81 -6.57 -15.29 4.96
CA PRO A 81 -6.39 -14.81 3.59
C PRO A 81 -5.34 -15.62 2.80
N HIS A 82 -4.43 -16.32 3.48
CA HIS A 82 -3.37 -17.09 2.81
C HIS A 82 -3.87 -18.46 2.33
N VAL A 83 -4.77 -19.10 3.06
CA VAL A 83 -5.17 -20.49 2.82
C VAL A 83 -6.63 -20.68 2.43
N ALA A 84 -7.49 -19.69 2.63
CA ALA A 84 -8.89 -19.75 2.22
C ALA A 84 -9.03 -20.20 0.76
N PRO A 85 -9.92 -21.11 0.38
CA PRO A 85 -10.18 -21.46 -1.01
C PRO A 85 -10.55 -20.23 -1.84
N LEU A 86 -10.14 -20.19 -3.11
CA LEU A 86 -10.48 -19.07 -4.00
C LEU A 86 -11.99 -18.90 -4.13
N SER A 87 -12.74 -20.01 -4.20
CA SER A 87 -14.20 -19.99 -4.25
C SER A 87 -14.85 -19.24 -3.10
N ASP A 88 -14.29 -19.37 -1.89
CA ASP A 88 -14.83 -18.74 -0.69
C ASP A 88 -14.56 -17.22 -0.72
N LEU A 89 -13.37 -16.82 -1.15
CA LEU A 89 -13.02 -15.41 -1.35
C LEU A 89 -13.90 -14.75 -2.43
N GLN A 90 -14.16 -15.47 -3.53
CA GLN A 90 -15.07 -15.02 -4.59
C GLN A 90 -16.51 -14.86 -4.07
N GLN A 91 -17.03 -15.82 -3.29
CA GLN A 91 -18.35 -15.71 -2.68
C GLN A 91 -18.46 -14.50 -1.74
N LEU A 92 -17.43 -14.27 -0.91
CA LEU A 92 -17.38 -13.10 -0.04
C LEU A 92 -17.32 -11.79 -0.87
N ALA A 93 -16.54 -11.77 -1.95
CA ALA A 93 -16.44 -10.61 -2.85
C ALA A 93 -17.76 -10.32 -3.58
N VAL A 94 -18.46 -11.36 -4.04
CA VAL A 94 -19.82 -11.25 -4.62
C VAL A 94 -20.80 -10.67 -3.61
N ALA A 95 -20.79 -11.18 -2.38
CA ALA A 95 -21.66 -10.68 -1.31
C ALA A 95 -21.36 -9.22 -0.93
N CYS A 96 -20.10 -8.82 -1.05
CA CYS A 96 -19.63 -7.47 -0.73
C CYS A 96 -19.96 -6.46 -1.85
N SER A 97 -20.00 -6.87 -3.11
CA SER A 97 -20.07 -5.97 -4.27
C SER A 97 -21.12 -6.40 -5.31
N SER A 98 -20.80 -7.39 -6.15
CA SER A 98 -21.69 -7.83 -7.25
C SER A 98 -21.26 -9.18 -7.83
N ASP A 99 -22.13 -9.80 -8.64
CA ASP A 99 -21.88 -11.09 -9.30
C ASP A 99 -20.65 -11.08 -10.25
N SER A 100 -20.20 -9.91 -10.69
CA SER A 100 -18.99 -9.80 -11.52
C SER A 100 -17.72 -10.34 -10.85
N TRP A 101 -17.71 -10.42 -9.52
CA TRP A 101 -16.58 -10.91 -8.72
C TRP A 101 -16.46 -12.44 -8.65
N ALA A 102 -17.44 -13.18 -9.18
CA ALA A 102 -17.46 -14.64 -9.14
C ALA A 102 -16.27 -15.33 -9.85
N ASN A 103 -15.62 -14.65 -10.78
CA ASN A 103 -14.49 -15.17 -11.55
C ASN A 103 -13.20 -14.37 -11.35
N GLU A 104 -13.15 -13.51 -10.34
CA GLU A 104 -11.99 -12.68 -10.08
C GLU A 104 -10.82 -13.45 -9.46
N SER A 105 -9.61 -12.92 -9.63
CA SER A 105 -8.40 -13.49 -9.06
C SER A 105 -8.40 -13.40 -7.53
N ARG A 106 -7.59 -14.25 -6.87
CA ARG A 106 -7.38 -14.15 -5.42
C ARG A 106 -6.94 -12.75 -4.99
N ALA A 107 -5.99 -12.15 -5.71
CA ALA A 107 -5.47 -10.84 -5.39
C ALA A 107 -6.57 -9.77 -5.44
N ASN A 108 -7.38 -9.76 -6.50
CA ASN A 108 -8.48 -8.81 -6.65
C ASN A 108 -9.56 -9.00 -5.57
N CYS A 109 -9.92 -10.25 -5.25
CA CYS A 109 -10.89 -10.53 -4.17
C CYS A 109 -10.38 -10.03 -2.82
N LEU A 110 -9.11 -10.31 -2.48
CA LEU A 110 -8.51 -9.86 -1.22
C LEU A 110 -8.41 -8.32 -1.16
N ASP A 111 -8.08 -7.67 -2.26
CA ASP A 111 -8.01 -6.21 -2.37
C ASP A 111 -9.38 -5.57 -2.11
N LEU A 112 -10.43 -6.07 -2.76
CA LEU A 112 -11.81 -5.61 -2.54
C LEU A 112 -12.23 -5.80 -1.09
N LEU A 113 -12.06 -7.01 -0.55
CA LEU A 113 -12.49 -7.36 0.80
C LEU A 113 -11.72 -6.55 1.84
N PHE A 114 -10.42 -6.35 1.64
CA PHE A 114 -9.61 -5.53 2.54
C PHE A 114 -10.09 -4.08 2.51
N SER A 115 -10.17 -3.46 1.35
CA SER A 115 -10.53 -2.04 1.22
C SER A 115 -11.97 -1.73 1.68
N GLN A 116 -12.93 -2.64 1.45
CA GLN A 116 -14.32 -2.38 1.78
C GLN A 116 -14.76 -2.88 3.15
N GLN A 117 -14.12 -3.92 3.69
CA GLN A 117 -14.54 -4.53 4.95
C GLN A 117 -13.53 -4.34 6.07
N VAL A 118 -12.23 -4.53 5.80
CA VAL A 118 -11.18 -4.53 6.83
C VAL A 118 -10.69 -3.11 7.13
N GLU A 119 -10.27 -2.36 6.11
CA GLU A 119 -9.76 -0.99 6.25
C GLU A 119 -10.67 -0.06 7.05
N PRO A 120 -12.01 -0.04 6.83
CA PRO A 120 -12.91 0.80 7.62
C PRO A 120 -13.00 0.44 9.11
N GLN A 121 -12.59 -0.77 9.48
CA GLN A 121 -12.59 -1.27 10.85
C GLN A 121 -11.22 -1.19 11.54
N LEU A 122 -10.19 -0.73 10.84
CA LEU A 122 -8.89 -0.48 11.46
C LEU A 122 -9.03 0.52 12.62
N PRO A 123 -8.30 0.32 13.73
CA PRO A 123 -8.39 1.21 14.89
C PRO A 123 -7.97 2.64 14.52
N LYS A 124 -8.45 3.62 15.28
CA LYS A 124 -8.02 5.01 15.13
C LYS A 124 -6.56 5.16 15.51
N GLY A 125 -5.87 6.10 14.87
CA GLY A 125 -4.44 6.31 14.99
C GLY A 125 -3.69 5.81 13.78
N LEU A 126 -2.41 5.53 13.95
CA LEU A 126 -1.54 4.96 12.91
C LEU A 126 -1.57 3.44 13.01
N VAL A 127 -2.00 2.78 11.95
CA VAL A 127 -2.00 1.32 11.83
C VAL A 127 -0.99 0.92 10.78
N LEU A 128 -0.06 0.05 11.14
CA LEU A 128 0.96 -0.52 10.28
C LEU A 128 0.59 -1.99 10.02
N VAL A 129 0.12 -2.27 8.81
CA VAL A 129 -0.29 -3.61 8.37
C VAL A 129 0.85 -4.24 7.58
N TYR A 130 1.29 -5.44 7.94
CA TYR A 130 2.41 -6.15 7.33
C TYR A 130 2.06 -7.60 6.96
N ASP A 131 2.98 -8.32 6.32
CA ASP A 131 2.80 -9.70 5.88
C ASP A 131 1.60 -9.88 4.93
N TYR A 132 1.57 -9.09 3.87
CA TYR A 132 0.55 -9.20 2.84
C TYR A 132 0.60 -10.57 2.13
N PRO A 133 -0.53 -11.09 1.62
CA PRO A 133 -0.52 -12.32 0.82
C PRO A 133 0.47 -12.25 -0.36
N ALA A 134 1.16 -13.37 -0.64
CA ALA A 134 2.15 -13.44 -1.71
C ALA A 134 1.60 -13.07 -3.10
N CYS A 135 0.29 -13.24 -3.35
CA CYS A 135 -0.36 -12.80 -4.59
C CYS A 135 -0.47 -11.26 -4.74
N GLN A 136 -0.19 -10.50 -3.66
CA GLN A 136 -0.17 -9.04 -3.62
C GLN A 136 1.26 -8.50 -3.42
N SER A 137 2.27 -9.25 -3.86
CA SER A 137 3.68 -8.94 -3.57
C SER A 137 4.22 -7.72 -4.30
N ALA A 138 3.58 -7.27 -5.38
CA ALA A 138 4.10 -6.16 -6.18
C ALA A 138 5.62 -6.31 -6.45
N LEU A 139 6.45 -5.41 -5.95
CA LEU A 139 7.91 -5.42 -6.08
C LEU A 139 8.63 -5.95 -4.81
N ALA A 140 7.90 -6.46 -3.84
CA ALA A 140 8.48 -6.99 -2.60
C ALA A 140 9.02 -8.42 -2.77
N GLN A 141 9.98 -8.78 -1.95
CA GLN A 141 10.36 -10.19 -1.75
C GLN A 141 9.21 -10.97 -1.12
N VAL A 142 9.16 -12.27 -1.42
CA VAL A 142 8.25 -13.23 -0.79
C VAL A 142 9.06 -14.12 0.13
N ALA A 143 8.56 -14.38 1.33
CA ALA A 143 9.17 -15.27 2.31
C ALA A 143 8.11 -16.10 3.04
N ILE A 144 8.55 -17.12 3.76
CA ILE A 144 7.68 -17.89 4.67
C ILE A 144 7.71 -17.17 6.02
N ASN A 145 6.54 -16.81 6.56
CA ASN A 145 6.41 -16.21 7.89
C ASN A 145 6.45 -17.25 9.00
N GLY A 146 6.32 -16.81 10.26
CA GLY A 146 6.34 -17.68 11.43
C GLY A 146 5.23 -18.75 11.47
N ASP A 147 4.14 -18.53 10.76
CA ASP A 147 2.98 -19.44 10.67
C ASP A 147 3.07 -20.41 9.48
N GLY A 148 4.15 -20.34 8.70
CA GLY A 148 4.39 -21.20 7.55
C GLY A 148 3.71 -20.75 6.26
N HIS A 149 3.18 -19.54 6.19
CA HIS A 149 2.55 -18.99 5.00
C HIS A 149 3.54 -18.19 4.13
N ASN A 150 3.38 -18.29 2.81
CA ASN A 150 4.08 -17.41 1.88
C ASN A 150 3.48 -15.99 1.96
N VAL A 151 4.27 -15.05 2.45
CA VAL A 151 3.88 -13.65 2.61
C VAL A 151 4.76 -12.75 1.76
N SER A 152 4.19 -11.67 1.28
CA SER A 152 4.92 -10.55 0.74
C SER A 152 5.56 -9.77 1.88
N ARG A 153 6.85 -9.54 1.82
CA ARG A 153 7.59 -8.68 2.75
C ARG A 153 7.29 -7.20 2.46
N ARG A 154 6.05 -6.83 2.71
CA ARG A 154 5.41 -5.55 2.41
C ARG A 154 4.65 -5.05 3.62
N PHE A 155 4.61 -3.75 3.79
CA PHE A 155 3.73 -3.11 4.76
C PHE A 155 3.02 -1.89 4.17
N GLU A 156 1.87 -1.55 4.73
CA GLU A 156 1.19 -0.30 4.48
C GLU A 156 0.91 0.43 5.79
N ALA A 157 0.95 1.76 5.73
CA ALA A 157 0.66 2.62 6.87
C ALA A 157 -0.66 3.35 6.65
N PHE A 158 -1.62 3.13 7.56
CA PHE A 158 -2.93 3.77 7.54
C PHE A 158 -3.04 4.75 8.72
N LEU A 159 -3.39 5.98 8.44
CA LEU A 159 -3.69 6.97 9.49
C LEU A 159 -5.20 7.27 9.47
N ASN A 160 -5.90 6.89 10.56
CA ASN A 160 -7.35 7.02 10.70
C ASN A 160 -8.15 6.41 9.53
N GLY A 161 -7.71 5.26 8.99
CA GLY A 161 -8.33 4.59 7.85
C GLY A 161 -8.02 5.27 6.49
N MET A 162 -6.91 5.97 6.38
CA MET A 162 -6.38 6.48 5.10
C MET A 162 -4.97 5.94 4.90
N GLU A 163 -4.75 5.19 3.83
CA GLU A 163 -3.41 4.73 3.43
C GLU A 163 -2.52 5.94 3.13
N LEU A 164 -1.39 6.02 3.83
CA LEU A 164 -0.39 7.08 3.66
C LEU A 164 0.88 6.57 3.00
N ALA A 165 1.31 5.35 3.29
CA ALA A 165 2.58 4.83 2.81
C ALA A 165 2.51 3.35 2.50
N ASN A 166 3.33 2.92 1.54
CA ASN A 166 3.50 1.54 1.12
C ASN A 166 5.00 1.24 1.02
N GLY A 167 5.46 0.23 1.73
CA GLY A 167 6.88 -0.11 1.81
C GLY A 167 7.15 -1.59 1.59
N TYR A 168 8.34 -1.89 1.10
CA TYR A 168 8.77 -3.23 0.70
C TYR A 168 10.16 -3.56 1.24
N PHE A 169 10.40 -4.84 1.48
CA PHE A 169 11.74 -5.38 1.34
C PHE A 169 11.94 -5.72 -0.13
N GLU A 170 12.86 -5.02 -0.78
CA GLU A 170 12.92 -4.92 -2.23
C GLU A 170 13.28 -6.25 -2.91
N LEU A 171 12.54 -6.60 -3.96
CA LEU A 171 12.88 -7.72 -4.83
C LEU A 171 14.16 -7.38 -5.61
N ARG A 172 15.17 -8.25 -5.53
CA ARG A 172 16.47 -8.05 -6.14
C ARG A 172 16.77 -9.03 -7.27
N ASP A 173 15.95 -10.05 -7.42
CA ASP A 173 16.09 -11.07 -8.47
C ASP A 173 15.51 -10.58 -9.80
N PRO A 174 16.33 -10.30 -10.83
CA PRO A 174 15.86 -9.83 -12.11
C PRO A 174 14.99 -10.87 -12.83
N THR A 175 15.26 -12.16 -12.63
CA THR A 175 14.48 -13.25 -13.26
C THR A 175 13.07 -13.30 -12.70
N GLU A 176 12.93 -13.21 -11.37
CA GLU A 176 11.63 -13.15 -10.72
C GLU A 176 10.89 -11.85 -11.08
N GLN A 177 11.59 -10.72 -11.19
CA GLN A 177 11.00 -9.47 -11.61
C GLN A 177 10.45 -9.54 -13.04
N GLN A 178 11.22 -10.11 -13.98
CA GLN A 178 10.77 -10.32 -15.35
C GLN A 178 9.53 -11.21 -15.39
N ARG A 179 9.54 -12.32 -14.62
CA ARG A 179 8.41 -13.25 -14.54
C ARG A 179 7.13 -12.53 -14.06
N ARG A 180 7.24 -11.64 -13.07
CA ARG A 180 6.10 -10.85 -12.58
C ARG A 180 5.58 -9.88 -13.64
N PHE A 181 6.45 -9.17 -14.33
CA PHE A 181 6.06 -8.29 -15.44
C PHE A 181 5.34 -9.06 -16.56
N ASP A 182 5.82 -10.25 -16.92
CA ASP A 182 5.18 -11.08 -17.92
C ASP A 182 3.79 -11.55 -17.47
N GLN A 183 3.61 -11.86 -16.20
CA GLN A 183 2.31 -12.20 -15.64
C GLN A 183 1.34 -11.01 -15.65
N ASP A 184 1.81 -9.83 -15.23
CA ASP A 184 0.99 -8.62 -15.23
C ASP A 184 0.55 -8.24 -16.66
N LEU A 185 1.44 -8.37 -17.64
CA LEU A 185 1.10 -8.15 -19.04
C LEU A 185 0.01 -9.11 -19.53
N LYS A 186 0.09 -10.40 -19.17
CA LYS A 186 -0.95 -11.38 -19.49
C LYS A 186 -2.29 -11.00 -18.88
N HIS A 187 -2.31 -10.69 -17.58
CA HIS A 187 -3.53 -10.27 -16.90
C HIS A 187 -4.13 -8.99 -17.51
N ARG A 188 -3.30 -8.03 -17.92
CA ARG A 188 -3.79 -6.82 -18.60
C ARG A 188 -4.45 -7.13 -19.94
N VAL A 189 -3.85 -8.02 -20.75
CA VAL A 189 -4.41 -8.45 -22.03
C VAL A 189 -5.72 -9.21 -21.83
N GLU A 190 -5.78 -10.14 -20.87
CA GLU A 190 -7.00 -10.89 -20.52
C GLU A 190 -8.13 -9.94 -20.06
N ALA A 191 -7.78 -8.89 -19.31
CA ALA A 191 -8.72 -7.87 -18.85
C ALA A 191 -9.02 -6.78 -19.92
N SER A 192 -8.58 -6.96 -21.17
CA SER A 192 -8.73 -5.98 -22.26
C SER A 192 -8.20 -4.59 -21.93
N ARG A 193 -7.17 -4.51 -21.09
CA ARG A 193 -6.47 -3.26 -20.74
C ARG A 193 -5.30 -3.02 -21.69
N PRO A 194 -4.91 -1.76 -21.95
CA PRO A 194 -3.73 -1.45 -22.76
C PRO A 194 -2.48 -2.16 -22.24
N ALA A 195 -1.69 -2.76 -23.15
CA ALA A 195 -0.39 -3.31 -22.80
C ALA A 195 0.55 -2.16 -22.39
N MET A 196 1.32 -2.39 -21.32
CA MET A 196 2.36 -1.47 -20.89
C MET A 196 3.73 -2.00 -21.30
N PRO A 197 4.65 -1.16 -21.78
CA PRO A 197 6.00 -1.61 -22.07
C PRO A 197 6.71 -2.04 -20.78
N VAL A 198 7.48 -3.14 -20.87
CA VAL A 198 8.35 -3.58 -19.77
C VAL A 198 9.49 -2.57 -19.60
N ASP A 199 9.80 -2.23 -18.36
CA ASP A 199 10.95 -1.38 -18.03
C ASP A 199 12.26 -2.19 -18.09
N ASN A 200 12.83 -2.29 -19.27
CA ASN A 200 14.11 -2.98 -19.49
C ASN A 200 15.28 -2.30 -18.79
N LYS A 201 15.18 -1.00 -18.44
CA LYS A 201 16.24 -0.30 -17.70
C LYS A 201 16.24 -0.72 -16.24
N LEU A 202 15.09 -0.93 -15.64
CA LEU A 202 14.97 -1.47 -14.30
C LEU A 202 15.54 -2.89 -14.24
N LEU A 203 15.19 -3.76 -15.21
CA LEU A 203 15.73 -5.12 -15.28
C LEU A 203 17.26 -5.13 -15.41
N ALA A 204 17.80 -4.31 -16.30
CA ALA A 204 19.25 -4.18 -16.47
C ALA A 204 19.93 -3.62 -15.20
N ALA A 205 19.28 -2.74 -14.47
CA ALA A 205 19.80 -2.25 -13.19
C ALA A 205 19.79 -3.34 -12.12
N LEU A 206 18.77 -4.17 -12.07
CA LEU A 206 18.70 -5.33 -11.15
C LEU A 206 19.77 -6.38 -11.48
N GLU A 207 20.10 -6.59 -12.77
CA GLU A 207 21.21 -7.47 -13.21
C GLU A 207 22.57 -6.97 -12.73
N GLN A 208 22.78 -5.65 -12.63
CA GLN A 208 24.00 -5.07 -12.05
C GLN A 208 24.06 -5.24 -10.53
N GLY A 209 22.94 -5.52 -9.90
CA GLY A 209 22.79 -5.75 -8.47
C GLY A 209 22.20 -4.56 -7.73
N LEU A 210 21.14 -4.84 -6.96
CA LEU A 210 20.58 -3.94 -5.97
C LEU A 210 21.08 -4.37 -4.58
N PRO A 211 21.61 -3.47 -3.72
CA PRO A 211 21.94 -3.83 -2.35
C PRO A 211 20.70 -4.35 -1.61
N SER A 212 20.92 -5.14 -0.55
CA SER A 212 19.83 -5.50 0.35
C SER A 212 19.26 -4.23 0.95
N CYS A 213 17.97 -3.95 0.73
CA CYS A 213 17.34 -2.73 1.21
C CYS A 213 15.83 -2.89 1.36
N ALA A 214 15.29 -2.04 2.21
CA ALA A 214 13.85 -1.78 2.26
C ALA A 214 13.59 -0.37 1.74
N GLY A 215 12.52 -0.21 0.97
CA GLY A 215 12.07 1.06 0.39
C GLY A 215 10.63 1.37 0.75
N VAL A 216 10.29 2.65 0.78
CA VAL A 216 8.92 3.11 1.06
C VAL A 216 8.58 4.34 0.25
N ALA A 217 7.31 4.42 -0.16
CA ALA A 217 6.70 5.58 -0.78
C ALA A 217 5.59 6.11 0.15
N LEU A 218 5.62 7.41 0.47
CA LEU A 218 4.67 8.09 1.34
C LEU A 218 4.01 9.25 0.60
N GLY A 219 2.67 9.25 0.56
CA GLY A 219 1.86 10.30 -0.04
C GLY A 219 1.78 11.54 0.85
N VAL A 220 2.53 12.59 0.50
CA VAL A 220 2.66 13.81 1.31
C VAL A 220 1.34 14.58 1.38
N ASP A 221 0.60 14.67 0.28
CA ASP A 221 -0.67 15.39 0.26
C ASP A 221 -1.71 14.73 1.17
N ARG A 222 -1.79 13.39 1.19
CA ARG A 222 -2.65 12.64 2.13
C ARG A 222 -2.22 12.83 3.59
N LEU A 223 -0.91 12.86 3.86
CA LEU A 223 -0.41 13.15 5.19
C LEU A 223 -0.82 14.57 5.63
N LEU A 224 -0.70 15.57 4.75
CA LEU A 224 -1.14 16.94 5.02
C LEU A 224 -2.65 17.00 5.31
N MET A 225 -3.48 16.26 4.55
CA MET A 225 -4.91 16.16 4.85
C MET A 225 -5.15 15.70 6.29
N GLN A 226 -4.46 14.65 6.72
CA GLN A 226 -4.59 14.12 8.08
C GLN A 226 -4.09 15.10 9.14
N LEU A 227 -2.97 15.77 8.91
CA LEU A 227 -2.41 16.76 9.84
C LEU A 227 -3.30 18.00 9.98
N GLN A 228 -3.96 18.42 8.89
CA GLN A 228 -4.87 19.57 8.91
C GLN A 228 -6.32 19.21 9.28
N GLY A 229 -6.65 17.91 9.31
CA GLY A 229 -7.99 17.43 9.60
C GLY A 229 -9.01 17.79 8.53
N VAL A 230 -8.57 17.83 7.26
CA VAL A 230 -9.42 18.11 6.09
C VAL A 230 -9.78 16.83 5.35
N ASP A 231 -10.88 16.88 4.62
CA ASP A 231 -11.46 15.70 3.99
C ASP A 231 -11.16 15.57 2.49
N SER A 232 -10.72 16.64 1.85
CA SER A 232 -10.42 16.66 0.41
C SER A 232 -8.97 17.03 0.14
N ILE A 233 -8.34 16.30 -0.79
CA ILE A 233 -6.96 16.56 -1.25
C ILE A 233 -6.84 17.97 -1.88
N THR A 234 -7.92 18.51 -2.44
CA THR A 234 -7.96 19.84 -3.03
C THR A 234 -7.75 20.96 -2.01
N GLU A 235 -7.95 20.68 -0.71
CA GLU A 235 -7.77 21.65 0.37
C GLU A 235 -6.29 21.83 0.78
N VAL A 236 -5.45 20.84 0.45
CA VAL A 236 -4.01 20.88 0.76
C VAL A 236 -3.13 21.12 -0.47
N MET A 237 -3.73 21.21 -1.66
CA MET A 237 -3.03 21.45 -2.91
C MET A 237 -3.24 22.88 -3.39
N PRO A 238 -2.16 23.64 -3.72
CA PRO A 238 -2.29 24.99 -4.31
C PRO A 238 -3.05 24.97 -5.64
N PHE A 239 -2.77 23.97 -6.47
CA PHE A 239 -3.40 23.75 -7.78
C PHE A 239 -3.84 22.30 -7.88
N SER A 240 -5.12 22.04 -7.65
CA SER A 240 -5.72 20.72 -7.90
C SER A 240 -6.12 20.61 -9.37
N TRP A 241 -6.22 19.39 -9.87
CA TRP A 241 -6.62 19.11 -11.26
C TRP A 241 -7.90 19.83 -11.69
N GLU A 242 -8.85 19.98 -10.77
CA GLU A 242 -10.12 20.67 -11.03
C GLU A 242 -9.98 22.19 -11.16
N ARG A 243 -8.83 22.76 -10.79
CA ARG A 243 -8.53 24.21 -10.82
C ARG A 243 -7.48 24.60 -11.86
N CYS A 244 -7.06 23.64 -12.71
CA CYS A 244 -6.08 23.87 -13.76
C CYS A 244 -6.74 24.05 -15.13
#